data_225d41f69b2ca9563be3e6713519a1b5
#
_entry.id   225d41f69b2ca9563be3e6713519a1b5
#
_cell.length_a   1.000
_cell.length_b   1.000
_cell.length_c   1.000
_cell.angle_alpha   90.00
_cell.angle_beta   90.00
_cell.angle_gamma   90.00
#
_symmetry.space_group_name_H-M   'P 1'
#
loop_
_entity.id
_entity.type
_entity.pdbx_description
1 polymer ?
#
loop_
_entity_poly.entity_id
_entity_poly.type
_entity_poly.pdbx_seq_one_letter_code
_entity_poly.pdbx_strand_id
1 'polypeptide(L)'
;IYNAPIDEMMFLFNNLKDNENYNEIEKFKDINSDLVKDILDQAAKMNQEIIHPLAKVGDENPCIYENGIVRSPPGYKEAYTKFISDGWTSLSCDPKYGGQGMPKTVSTFFEEMLSSASLSFKLYSELSIGAYNCILHHADEKIKKKFLPKIVEGKWSGTMCLTESQCGTDLGLIKTKAIKEKDGSFLLTGQKIFITSGDHDLTDNIIHLVLARSTDSPAGTKGISLFLVPKFIVKEDGAIGPRNGISTGSIETKMGIKGSATCVLNFDEATGYMIGPKNKGLSQMFTMMNLERIVVGIQGLGISEIAYQNALNY
;
A
#
# COMPACT_ATOMS: atom_id res chain seq x y z
N ILE A 1 -24.83 9.73 1.42
CA ILE A 1 -24.66 9.06 2.73
C ILE A 1 -24.24 7.64 2.44
N TYR A 2 -23.21 7.17 3.11
CA TYR A 2 -22.74 5.76 3.04
C TYR A 2 -23.15 5.03 4.32
N ASN A 3 -23.73 3.85 4.17
CA ASN A 3 -24.01 2.90 5.25
C ASN A 3 -23.29 1.59 4.96
N ALA A 4 -22.45 1.14 5.87
CA ALA A 4 -21.73 -0.12 5.69
C ALA A 4 -22.70 -1.31 5.71
N PRO A 5 -22.64 -2.23 4.72
CA PRO A 5 -23.58 -3.36 4.62
C PRO A 5 -23.16 -4.52 5.57
N ILE A 6 -23.16 -4.26 6.89
CA ILE A 6 -22.65 -5.20 7.90
C ILE A 6 -23.45 -6.50 7.91
N ASP A 7 -24.78 -6.42 7.76
CA ASP A 7 -25.65 -7.61 7.80
C ASP A 7 -25.33 -8.58 6.64
N GLU A 8 -25.08 -8.05 5.44
CA GLU A 8 -24.64 -8.82 4.28
C GLU A 8 -23.25 -9.42 4.49
N MET A 9 -22.32 -8.64 5.02
CA MET A 9 -20.95 -9.10 5.32
C MET A 9 -20.98 -10.20 6.36
N MET A 10 -21.78 -10.07 7.42
CA MET A 10 -21.95 -11.10 8.44
C MET A 10 -22.68 -12.33 7.91
N PHE A 11 -23.66 -12.14 7.01
CA PHE A 11 -24.30 -13.26 6.32
C PHE A 11 -23.29 -14.06 5.50
N LEU A 12 -22.43 -13.39 4.72
CA LEU A 12 -21.35 -14.03 3.96
C LEU A 12 -20.36 -14.72 4.89
N PHE A 13 -19.91 -14.05 5.95
CA PHE A 13 -18.98 -14.64 6.91
C PHE A 13 -19.52 -15.90 7.54
N ASN A 14 -20.78 -15.92 7.95
CA ASN A 14 -21.39 -17.05 8.66
C ASN A 14 -21.81 -18.20 7.73
N ASN A 15 -22.03 -17.95 6.43
CA ASN A 15 -22.60 -18.93 5.51
C ASN A 15 -21.64 -19.42 4.41
N LEU A 16 -20.45 -18.83 4.26
CA LEU A 16 -19.43 -19.38 3.38
C LEU A 16 -18.82 -20.62 4.03
N LYS A 17 -18.82 -21.75 3.31
CA LYS A 17 -18.39 -23.06 3.82
C LYS A 17 -16.99 -23.07 4.43
N ASP A 18 -16.08 -22.28 3.88
CA ASP A 18 -14.69 -22.25 4.34
C ASP A 18 -14.50 -21.49 5.66
N ASN A 19 -15.49 -20.73 6.12
CA ASN A 19 -15.41 -20.00 7.39
C ASN A 19 -15.67 -20.90 8.61
N GLU A 20 -16.36 -22.01 8.45
CA GLU A 20 -16.56 -23.01 9.52
C GLU A 20 -15.23 -23.64 9.97
N ASN A 21 -14.18 -23.57 9.13
CA ASN A 21 -12.89 -24.19 9.37
C ASN A 21 -11.84 -23.24 9.97
N TYR A 22 -12.16 -21.97 10.25
CA TYR A 22 -11.16 -21.08 10.87
C TYR A 22 -10.65 -21.59 12.21
N ASN A 23 -11.53 -22.21 13.02
CA ASN A 23 -11.18 -22.75 14.32
C ASN A 23 -10.22 -23.96 14.24
N GLU A 24 -10.11 -24.62 13.08
CA GLU A 24 -9.16 -25.70 12.83
C GLU A 24 -7.75 -25.19 12.55
N ILE A 25 -7.61 -23.89 12.21
CA ILE A 25 -6.32 -23.24 11.97
C ILE A 25 -5.86 -22.60 13.27
N GLU A 26 -4.78 -23.10 13.86
CA GLU A 26 -4.28 -22.67 15.18
C GLU A 26 -4.22 -21.14 15.35
N LYS A 27 -3.74 -20.42 14.34
CA LYS A 27 -3.65 -18.96 14.39
C LYS A 27 -5.01 -18.23 14.34
N PHE A 28 -6.11 -18.93 14.00
CA PHE A 28 -7.44 -18.35 13.86
C PHE A 28 -8.46 -18.99 14.81
N LYS A 29 -8.02 -19.85 15.73
CA LYS A 29 -8.92 -20.60 16.65
C LYS A 29 -9.85 -19.74 17.48
N ASP A 30 -9.45 -18.49 17.77
CA ASP A 30 -10.22 -17.56 18.59
C ASP A 30 -11.14 -16.64 17.75
N ILE A 31 -11.14 -16.80 16.43
CA ILE A 31 -11.99 -16.01 15.54
C ILE A 31 -13.42 -16.57 15.55
N ASN A 32 -14.38 -15.74 15.93
CA ASN A 32 -15.81 -16.08 15.97
C ASN A 32 -16.66 -14.92 15.42
N SER A 33 -17.95 -15.18 15.20
CA SER A 33 -18.88 -14.20 14.62
C SER A 33 -19.00 -12.92 15.45
N ASP A 34 -19.00 -13.01 16.78
CA ASP A 34 -19.14 -11.84 17.64
C ASP A 34 -17.93 -10.92 17.51
N LEU A 35 -16.71 -11.46 17.57
CA LEU A 35 -15.48 -10.71 17.35
C LEU A 35 -15.46 -10.03 15.97
N VAL A 36 -15.83 -10.79 14.93
CA VAL A 36 -15.85 -10.24 13.55
C VAL A 36 -16.88 -9.12 13.45
N LYS A 37 -18.07 -9.31 14.02
CA LYS A 37 -19.10 -8.27 14.05
C LYS A 37 -18.63 -7.01 14.76
N ASP A 38 -18.00 -7.13 15.92
CA ASP A 38 -17.45 -5.99 16.67
C ASP A 38 -16.41 -5.22 15.87
N ILE A 39 -15.51 -5.94 15.15
CA ILE A 39 -14.53 -5.32 14.24
C ILE A 39 -15.24 -4.57 13.11
N LEU A 40 -16.24 -5.18 12.46
CA LEU A 40 -16.98 -4.55 11.36
C LEU A 40 -17.80 -3.35 11.82
N ASP A 41 -18.39 -3.39 13.03
CA ASP A 41 -19.11 -2.25 13.62
C ASP A 41 -18.17 -1.06 13.85
N GLN A 42 -16.95 -1.28 14.35
CA GLN A 42 -15.96 -0.21 14.51
C GLN A 42 -15.43 0.28 13.14
N ALA A 43 -15.21 -0.63 12.19
CA ALA A 43 -14.85 -0.31 10.82
C ALA A 43 -15.91 0.58 10.15
N ALA A 44 -17.19 0.25 10.34
CA ALA A 44 -18.30 1.05 9.83
C ALA A 44 -18.27 2.49 10.35
N LYS A 45 -18.12 2.68 11.65
CA LYS A 45 -18.01 4.02 12.27
C LYS A 45 -16.85 4.81 11.65
N MET A 46 -15.65 4.22 11.56
CA MET A 46 -14.49 4.87 10.97
C MET A 46 -14.79 5.29 9.52
N ASN A 47 -15.35 4.39 8.72
CA ASN A 47 -15.61 4.64 7.31
C ASN A 47 -16.76 5.65 7.08
N GLN A 48 -17.86 5.55 7.83
CA GLN A 48 -19.02 6.41 7.65
C GLN A 48 -18.79 7.83 8.20
N GLU A 49 -18.21 7.95 9.39
CA GLU A 49 -18.13 9.21 10.11
C GLU A 49 -16.88 10.02 9.78
N ILE A 50 -15.76 9.35 9.47
CA ILE A 50 -14.45 9.99 9.29
C ILE A 50 -14.00 9.95 7.83
N ILE A 51 -14.03 8.77 7.19
CA ILE A 51 -13.44 8.60 5.85
C ILE A 51 -14.40 9.07 4.75
N HIS A 52 -15.69 8.72 4.82
CA HIS A 52 -16.65 9.07 3.76
C HIS A 52 -16.75 10.59 3.50
N PRO A 53 -16.78 11.47 4.51
CA PRO A 53 -16.76 12.92 4.27
C PRO A 53 -15.55 13.39 3.46
N LEU A 54 -14.41 12.72 3.57
CA LEU A 54 -13.17 13.05 2.85
C LEU A 54 -13.26 12.75 1.34
N ALA A 55 -14.17 11.89 0.90
CA ALA A 55 -14.34 11.61 -0.53
C ALA A 55 -14.62 12.88 -1.33
N LYS A 56 -15.58 13.69 -0.87
CA LYS A 56 -15.90 14.99 -1.47
C LYS A 56 -14.75 15.99 -1.31
N VAL A 57 -14.19 16.08 -0.12
CA VAL A 57 -13.06 17.00 0.15
C VAL A 57 -11.90 16.72 -0.80
N GLY A 58 -11.52 15.46 -0.99
CA GLY A 58 -10.40 15.06 -1.86
C GLY A 58 -10.68 15.27 -3.35
N ASP A 59 -11.95 15.27 -3.78
CA ASP A 59 -12.29 15.58 -5.17
C ASP A 59 -12.27 17.10 -5.43
N GLU A 60 -12.79 17.89 -4.51
CA GLU A 60 -12.83 19.37 -4.60
C GLU A 60 -11.49 20.04 -4.30
N ASN A 61 -10.67 19.42 -3.47
CA ASN A 61 -9.34 19.89 -3.08
C ASN A 61 -8.29 18.82 -3.37
N PRO A 62 -7.83 18.66 -4.62
CA PRO A 62 -6.88 17.61 -5.01
C PRO A 62 -5.54 17.78 -4.30
N CYS A 63 -4.71 16.72 -4.35
CA CYS A 63 -3.31 16.82 -3.91
C CYS A 63 -2.59 17.95 -4.63
N ILE A 64 -1.69 18.62 -3.92
CA ILE A 64 -0.89 19.76 -4.43
C ILE A 64 0.58 19.36 -4.46
N TYR A 65 1.27 19.71 -5.54
CA TYR A 65 2.72 19.59 -5.66
C TYR A 65 3.35 20.97 -5.84
N GLU A 66 4.07 21.41 -4.82
CA GLU A 66 4.75 22.71 -4.82
C GLU A 66 6.13 22.61 -4.15
N ASN A 67 7.14 23.20 -4.78
CA ASN A 67 8.51 23.27 -4.24
C ASN A 67 9.08 21.91 -3.82
N GLY A 68 8.79 20.84 -4.58
CA GLY A 68 9.29 19.50 -4.30
C GLY A 68 8.54 18.76 -3.17
N ILE A 69 7.41 19.30 -2.70
CA ILE A 69 6.59 18.73 -1.63
C ILE A 69 5.20 18.39 -2.17
N VAL A 70 4.75 17.19 -1.89
CA VAL A 70 3.37 16.77 -2.16
C VAL A 70 2.56 16.87 -0.88
N ARG A 71 1.42 17.57 -0.95
CA ARG A 71 0.48 17.73 0.17
C ARG A 71 -0.82 17.00 -0.14
N SER A 72 -1.29 16.27 0.85
CA SER A 72 -2.62 15.64 0.81
C SER A 72 -3.75 16.67 1.01
N PRO A 73 -5.00 16.33 0.65
CA PRO A 73 -6.16 17.18 0.89
C PRO A 73 -6.37 17.52 2.36
N PRO A 74 -7.08 18.63 2.66
CA PRO A 74 -7.45 18.97 4.04
C PRO A 74 -8.17 17.82 4.76
N GLY A 75 -7.84 17.59 6.04
CA GLY A 75 -8.45 16.55 6.88
C GLY A 75 -7.88 15.14 6.68
N TYR A 76 -7.11 14.89 5.60
CA TYR A 76 -6.53 13.56 5.34
C TYR A 76 -5.50 13.18 6.40
N LYS A 77 -4.69 14.11 6.86
CA LYS A 77 -3.64 13.85 7.84
C LYS A 77 -4.22 13.49 9.21
N GLU A 78 -5.22 14.20 9.65
CA GLU A 78 -5.94 13.94 10.90
C GLU A 78 -6.66 12.58 10.84
N ALA A 79 -7.35 12.30 9.73
CA ALA A 79 -8.02 11.03 9.52
C ALA A 79 -7.02 9.87 9.44
N TYR A 80 -5.89 10.05 8.77
CA TYR A 80 -4.84 9.04 8.70
C TYR A 80 -4.21 8.77 10.07
N THR A 81 -3.96 9.81 10.86
CA THR A 81 -3.49 9.67 12.24
C THR A 81 -4.45 8.85 13.09
N LYS A 82 -5.76 9.13 12.98
CA LYS A 82 -6.80 8.34 13.66
C LYS A 82 -6.83 6.90 13.15
N PHE A 83 -6.77 6.71 11.84
CA PHE A 83 -6.79 5.40 11.16
C PHE A 83 -5.66 4.48 11.64
N ILE A 84 -4.44 5.01 11.78
CA ILE A 84 -3.30 4.22 12.28
C ILE A 84 -3.36 4.02 13.79
N SER A 85 -3.84 5.01 14.56
CA SER A 85 -3.98 4.87 16.02
C SER A 85 -5.00 3.81 16.42
N ASP A 86 -6.02 3.61 15.60
CA ASP A 86 -7.04 2.58 15.78
C ASP A 86 -6.59 1.20 15.24
N GLY A 87 -5.40 1.11 14.63
CA GLY A 87 -4.79 -0.14 14.21
C GLY A 87 -5.28 -0.69 12.85
N TRP A 88 -5.97 0.10 12.04
CA TRP A 88 -6.56 -0.39 10.78
C TRP A 88 -5.52 -0.83 9.75
N THR A 89 -4.30 -0.30 9.77
CA THR A 89 -3.19 -0.75 8.90
C THR A 89 -2.65 -2.12 9.26
N SER A 90 -2.88 -2.59 10.48
CA SER A 90 -2.29 -3.81 11.05
C SER A 90 -3.22 -5.03 11.04
N LEU A 91 -4.49 -4.87 10.61
CA LEU A 91 -5.58 -5.82 10.79
C LEU A 91 -5.22 -7.25 10.38
N SER A 92 -4.68 -7.47 9.19
CA SER A 92 -4.30 -8.81 8.69
C SER A 92 -2.78 -9.08 8.69
N CYS A 93 -1.99 -8.18 9.29
CA CYS A 93 -0.54 -8.35 9.39
C CYS A 93 -0.15 -9.36 10.48
N ASP A 94 1.05 -9.94 10.34
CA ASP A 94 1.58 -10.93 11.27
C ASP A 94 1.86 -10.32 12.65
N PRO A 95 1.38 -10.93 13.75
CA PRO A 95 1.67 -10.52 15.13
C PRO A 95 3.16 -10.39 15.44
N LYS A 96 4.02 -11.16 14.79
CA LYS A 96 5.49 -11.05 14.90
C LYS A 96 6.01 -9.63 14.64
N TYR A 97 5.31 -8.86 13.80
CA TYR A 97 5.68 -7.49 13.43
C TYR A 97 4.69 -6.43 13.97
N GLY A 98 3.84 -6.80 14.93
CA GLY A 98 2.85 -5.91 15.54
C GLY A 98 1.48 -5.92 14.87
N GLY A 99 1.22 -6.89 13.99
CA GLY A 99 -0.09 -7.08 13.35
C GLY A 99 -1.12 -7.72 14.28
N GLN A 100 -2.39 -7.64 13.88
CA GLN A 100 -3.50 -8.24 14.64
C GLN A 100 -3.81 -9.68 14.21
N GLY A 101 -3.26 -10.15 13.08
CA GLY A 101 -3.38 -11.53 12.62
C GLY A 101 -4.77 -11.95 12.15
N MET A 102 -5.66 -10.99 11.84
CA MET A 102 -7.00 -11.31 11.37
C MET A 102 -6.98 -12.03 10.02
N PRO A 103 -7.96 -12.91 9.75
CA PRO A 103 -8.11 -13.55 8.45
C PRO A 103 -8.28 -12.54 7.32
N LYS A 104 -7.81 -12.90 6.12
CA LYS A 104 -7.98 -12.05 4.93
C LYS A 104 -9.45 -11.75 4.61
N THR A 105 -10.38 -12.65 4.91
CA THR A 105 -11.82 -12.40 4.75
C THR A 105 -12.27 -11.17 5.54
N VAL A 106 -11.85 -11.04 6.81
CA VAL A 106 -12.21 -9.88 7.64
C VAL A 106 -11.59 -8.60 7.08
N SER A 107 -10.32 -8.64 6.68
CA SER A 107 -9.70 -7.47 6.05
C SER A 107 -10.32 -7.13 4.68
N THR A 108 -10.85 -8.12 3.95
CA THR A 108 -11.55 -7.89 2.67
C THR A 108 -12.85 -7.11 2.87
N PHE A 109 -13.65 -7.42 3.87
CA PHE A 109 -14.84 -6.64 4.22
C PHE A 109 -14.48 -5.20 4.59
N PHE A 110 -13.42 -5.02 5.38
CA PHE A 110 -12.91 -3.69 5.68
C PHE A 110 -12.45 -2.93 4.44
N GLU A 111 -11.74 -3.57 3.52
CA GLU A 111 -11.29 -3.01 2.24
C GLU A 111 -12.47 -2.58 1.34
N GLU A 112 -13.58 -3.32 1.35
CA GLU A 112 -14.81 -2.95 0.66
C GLU A 112 -15.43 -1.69 1.25
N MET A 113 -15.58 -1.63 2.59
CA MET A 113 -16.08 -0.44 3.28
C MET A 113 -15.22 0.80 2.96
N LEU A 114 -13.90 0.65 3.01
CA LEU A 114 -12.96 1.73 2.76
C LEU A 114 -13.02 2.21 1.30
N SER A 115 -13.19 1.27 0.34
CA SER A 115 -13.39 1.58 -1.07
C SER A 115 -14.68 2.36 -1.33
N SER A 116 -15.76 1.99 -0.64
CA SER A 116 -17.05 2.67 -0.71
C SER A 116 -17.00 4.06 -0.08
N ALA A 117 -16.31 4.19 1.05
CA ALA A 117 -16.23 5.44 1.79
C ALA A 117 -15.35 6.48 1.08
N SER A 118 -14.11 6.14 0.72
CA SER A 118 -13.20 7.01 -0.05
C SER A 118 -12.06 6.22 -0.68
N LEU A 119 -12.19 5.93 -1.97
CA LEU A 119 -11.12 5.25 -2.71
C LEU A 119 -9.81 6.05 -2.72
N SER A 120 -9.86 7.38 -2.81
CA SER A 120 -8.67 8.23 -2.76
C SER A 120 -7.87 8.05 -1.47
N PHE A 121 -8.56 7.99 -0.32
CA PHE A 121 -7.94 7.79 0.98
C PHE A 121 -7.37 6.37 1.10
N LYS A 122 -8.13 5.37 0.66
CA LYS A 122 -7.75 3.95 0.69
C LYS A 122 -6.40 3.68 0.07
N LEU A 123 -6.08 4.29 -1.07
CA LEU A 123 -4.85 4.04 -1.82
C LEU A 123 -3.57 4.29 -1.03
N TYR A 124 -3.60 5.10 0.04
CA TYR A 124 -2.44 5.31 0.91
C TYR A 124 -2.12 4.09 1.79
N SER A 125 -3.12 3.37 2.25
CA SER A 125 -2.93 2.16 3.06
C SER A 125 -2.80 0.89 2.21
N GLU A 126 -3.49 0.81 1.09
CA GLU A 126 -3.54 -0.35 0.20
C GLU A 126 -2.16 -0.75 -0.30
N LEU A 127 -1.43 0.17 -0.94
CA LEU A 127 -0.08 -0.08 -1.45
C LEU A 127 0.90 -0.46 -0.33
N SER A 128 0.66 0.02 0.89
CA SER A 128 1.49 -0.31 2.07
C SER A 128 1.33 -1.77 2.47
N ILE A 129 0.11 -2.32 2.43
CA ILE A 129 -0.16 -3.74 2.68
C ILE A 129 0.45 -4.62 1.57
N GLY A 130 0.37 -4.19 0.32
CA GLY A 130 1.04 -4.86 -0.80
C GLY A 130 2.56 -4.92 -0.61
N ALA A 131 3.18 -3.79 -0.25
CA ALA A 131 4.61 -3.72 0.03
C ALA A 131 5.00 -4.56 1.25
N TYR A 132 4.21 -4.51 2.33
CA TYR A 132 4.37 -5.38 3.50
C TYR A 132 4.43 -6.86 3.10
N ASN A 133 3.47 -7.35 2.33
CA ASN A 133 3.44 -8.75 1.90
C ASN A 133 4.64 -9.12 1.03
N CYS A 134 5.07 -8.24 0.14
CA CYS A 134 6.24 -8.48 -0.70
C CYS A 134 7.52 -8.58 0.15
N ILE A 135 7.72 -7.67 1.09
CA ILE A 135 8.87 -7.68 2.00
C ILE A 135 8.83 -8.92 2.91
N LEU A 136 7.66 -9.26 3.47
CA LEU A 136 7.46 -10.41 4.34
C LEU A 136 7.90 -11.72 3.66
N HIS A 137 7.58 -11.92 2.38
CA HIS A 137 7.85 -13.16 1.68
C HIS A 137 9.24 -13.23 1.08
N HIS A 138 9.85 -12.11 0.72
CA HIS A 138 11.06 -12.11 -0.11
C HIS A 138 12.30 -11.47 0.51
N ALA A 139 12.15 -10.60 1.52
CA ALA A 139 13.28 -9.96 2.17
C ALA A 139 13.98 -10.90 3.18
N ASP A 140 15.23 -10.62 3.48
CA ASP A 140 15.94 -11.25 4.58
C ASP A 140 15.43 -10.76 5.95
N GLU A 141 15.80 -11.46 7.02
CA GLU A 141 15.32 -11.14 8.37
C GLU A 141 15.82 -9.77 8.89
N LYS A 142 16.98 -9.28 8.40
CA LYS A 142 17.50 -7.95 8.78
C LYS A 142 16.58 -6.86 8.22
N ILE A 143 16.22 -6.97 6.95
CA ILE A 143 15.29 -6.04 6.28
C ILE A 143 13.89 -6.13 6.90
N LYS A 144 13.36 -7.34 7.13
CA LYS A 144 12.05 -7.53 7.76
C LYS A 144 11.98 -6.84 9.11
N LYS A 145 12.92 -7.11 10.00
CA LYS A 145 12.96 -6.52 11.36
C LYS A 145 13.08 -4.99 11.32
N LYS A 146 13.79 -4.45 10.34
CA LYS A 146 14.04 -3.01 10.21
C LYS A 146 12.83 -2.25 9.67
N PHE A 147 12.08 -2.81 8.72
CA PHE A 147 11.07 -2.10 7.95
C PHE A 147 9.62 -2.50 8.29
N LEU A 148 9.35 -3.80 8.50
CA LEU A 148 7.97 -4.26 8.67
C LEU A 148 7.23 -3.66 9.87
N PRO A 149 7.82 -3.53 11.08
CA PRO A 149 7.08 -2.98 12.21
C PRO A 149 6.53 -1.58 11.95
N LYS A 150 7.32 -0.71 11.30
CA LYS A 150 6.89 0.66 10.99
C LYS A 150 5.85 0.73 9.88
N ILE A 151 5.86 -0.20 8.94
CA ILE A 151 4.82 -0.34 7.90
C ILE A 151 3.53 -0.85 8.55
N VAL A 152 3.60 -1.84 9.43
CA VAL A 152 2.44 -2.40 10.16
C VAL A 152 1.79 -1.34 11.06
N GLU A 153 2.60 -0.51 11.76
CA GLU A 153 2.12 0.63 12.53
C GLU A 153 1.47 1.73 11.66
N GLY A 154 1.62 1.68 10.33
CA GLY A 154 1.18 2.73 9.42
C GLY A 154 2.01 4.02 9.47
N LYS A 155 3.09 4.07 10.26
CA LYS A 155 4.01 5.23 10.32
C LYS A 155 4.84 5.37 9.06
N TRP A 156 5.11 4.27 8.36
CA TRP A 156 5.73 4.25 7.05
C TRP A 156 4.76 3.62 6.04
N SER A 157 4.69 4.21 4.87
CA SER A 157 3.91 3.67 3.75
C SER A 157 4.78 2.92 2.76
N GLY A 158 4.15 2.17 1.86
CA GLY A 158 4.82 1.44 0.80
C GLY A 158 4.28 1.82 -0.58
N THR A 159 5.09 1.64 -1.61
CA THR A 159 4.69 1.87 -3.01
C THR A 159 5.23 0.80 -3.94
N MET A 160 4.66 0.71 -5.13
CA MET A 160 5.05 -0.18 -6.20
C MET A 160 5.57 0.63 -7.40
N CYS A 161 6.87 0.50 -7.73
CA CYS A 161 7.56 1.32 -8.72
C CYS A 161 8.03 0.47 -9.91
N LEU A 162 7.18 0.31 -10.94
CA LEU A 162 7.45 -0.50 -12.13
C LEU A 162 7.65 0.35 -13.37
N THR A 163 6.59 1.11 -13.72
CA THR A 163 6.40 1.79 -15.00
C THR A 163 7.40 2.92 -15.21
N GLU A 164 7.92 3.02 -16.42
CA GLU A 164 8.74 4.12 -16.90
C GLU A 164 8.09 4.74 -18.15
N SER A 165 8.52 5.93 -18.55
CA SER A 165 7.91 6.65 -19.69
C SER A 165 7.86 5.85 -20.99
N GLN A 166 8.84 4.96 -21.21
CA GLN A 166 8.94 4.13 -22.41
C GLN A 166 8.36 2.72 -22.22
N CYS A 167 7.97 2.32 -21.00
CA CYS A 167 7.45 0.97 -20.78
C CYS A 167 6.54 0.87 -19.55
N GLY A 168 5.44 0.15 -19.71
CA GLY A 168 4.51 -0.21 -18.65
C GLY A 168 4.05 -1.66 -18.83
N THR A 169 3.51 -1.98 -20.01
CA THR A 169 3.12 -3.35 -20.38
C THR A 169 4.33 -4.24 -20.59
N ASP A 170 5.33 -3.78 -21.36
CA ASP A 170 6.59 -4.51 -21.57
C ASP A 170 7.68 -4.00 -20.63
N LEU A 171 7.72 -4.54 -19.42
CA LEU A 171 8.76 -4.23 -18.42
C LEU A 171 10.16 -4.72 -18.83
N GLY A 172 10.28 -5.52 -19.89
CA GLY A 172 11.57 -5.88 -20.48
C GLY A 172 12.39 -4.67 -20.93
N LEU A 173 11.76 -3.52 -21.11
CA LEU A 173 12.37 -2.28 -21.59
C LEU A 173 12.77 -1.30 -20.49
N ILE A 174 12.63 -1.64 -19.19
CA ILE A 174 13.02 -0.72 -18.11
C ILE A 174 14.50 -0.35 -18.19
N LYS A 175 14.77 0.94 -17.90
CA LYS A 175 16.12 1.55 -17.95
C LYS A 175 16.67 1.91 -16.58
N THR A 176 15.85 1.95 -15.54
CA THR A 176 16.33 2.21 -14.17
C THR A 176 17.44 1.23 -13.82
N LYS A 177 18.59 1.76 -13.40
CA LYS A 177 19.81 1.00 -13.09
C LYS A 177 20.03 0.92 -11.58
N ALA A 178 20.68 -0.15 -11.15
CA ALA A 178 21.12 -0.35 -9.78
C ALA A 178 22.60 -0.79 -9.77
N ILE A 179 23.46 0.03 -9.20
CA ILE A 179 24.92 -0.22 -9.10
C ILE A 179 25.21 -0.67 -7.68
N LYS A 180 25.88 -1.82 -7.55
CA LYS A 180 26.21 -2.39 -6.23
C LYS A 180 27.37 -1.62 -5.58
N GLU A 181 27.19 -1.27 -4.31
CA GLU A 181 28.19 -0.66 -3.46
C GLU A 181 28.97 -1.68 -2.63
N LYS A 182 30.11 -1.23 -2.06
CA LYS A 182 31.01 -2.07 -1.25
C LYS A 182 30.37 -2.58 0.03
N ASP A 183 29.42 -1.85 0.60
CA ASP A 183 28.70 -2.22 1.82
C ASP A 183 27.52 -3.18 1.57
N GLY A 184 27.29 -3.54 0.30
CA GLY A 184 26.21 -4.43 -0.12
C GLY A 184 24.91 -3.73 -0.47
N SER A 185 24.81 -2.41 -0.27
CA SER A 185 23.70 -1.59 -0.79
C SER A 185 23.81 -1.38 -2.30
N PHE A 186 22.86 -0.68 -2.87
CA PHE A 186 22.83 -0.34 -4.29
C PHE A 186 22.46 1.14 -4.46
N LEU A 187 23.05 1.80 -5.46
CA LEU A 187 22.66 3.12 -5.92
C LEU A 187 21.74 2.96 -7.13
N LEU A 188 20.51 3.46 -7.00
CA LEU A 188 19.51 3.41 -8.07
C LEU A 188 19.45 4.76 -8.79
N THR A 189 19.45 4.70 -10.14
CA THR A 189 19.29 5.88 -10.99
C THR A 189 18.29 5.60 -12.10
N GLY A 190 17.29 6.48 -12.24
CA GLY A 190 16.23 6.36 -13.24
C GLY A 190 14.97 7.11 -12.84
N GLN A 191 13.89 6.90 -13.58
CA GLN A 191 12.61 7.54 -13.35
C GLN A 191 11.49 6.51 -13.38
N LYS A 192 10.52 6.65 -12.49
CA LYS A 192 9.29 5.86 -12.46
C LYS A 192 8.08 6.78 -12.57
N ILE A 193 7.09 6.39 -13.35
CA ILE A 193 5.87 7.18 -13.57
C ILE A 193 4.63 6.43 -13.12
N PHE A 194 3.55 7.16 -12.89
CA PHE A 194 2.26 6.65 -12.41
C PHE A 194 2.35 5.94 -11.05
N ILE A 195 3.20 6.46 -10.14
CA ILE A 195 3.38 5.84 -8.83
C ILE A 195 2.31 6.33 -7.87
N THR A 196 1.37 5.45 -7.57
CA THR A 196 0.29 5.68 -6.60
C THR A 196 0.89 5.91 -5.22
N SER A 197 0.47 7.00 -4.57
CA SER A 197 0.99 7.43 -3.26
C SER A 197 2.51 7.54 -3.22
N GLY A 198 3.13 7.89 -4.38
CA GLY A 198 4.58 7.94 -4.53
C GLY A 198 5.26 8.95 -3.62
N ASP A 199 4.58 10.06 -3.35
CA ASP A 199 4.98 11.05 -2.34
C ASP A 199 3.74 11.65 -1.69
N HIS A 200 3.82 11.96 -0.40
CA HIS A 200 2.76 12.57 0.41
C HIS A 200 3.30 12.96 1.80
N ASP A 201 2.45 13.62 2.58
CA ASP A 201 2.76 14.14 3.93
C ASP A 201 2.04 13.39 5.08
N LEU A 202 1.49 12.19 4.80
CA LEU A 202 0.73 11.40 5.79
C LEU A 202 1.61 10.53 6.69
N THR A 203 2.79 10.13 6.22
CA THR A 203 3.70 9.20 6.92
C THR A 203 5.10 9.79 7.08
N ASP A 204 5.83 9.28 8.09
CA ASP A 204 7.20 9.73 8.38
C ASP A 204 8.21 9.29 7.30
N ASN A 205 7.94 8.16 6.63
CA ASN A 205 8.78 7.62 5.55
C ASN A 205 7.92 6.89 4.52
N ILE A 206 8.44 6.75 3.29
CA ILE A 206 7.83 5.97 2.22
C ILE A 206 8.85 4.94 1.73
N ILE A 207 8.44 3.70 1.65
CA ILE A 207 9.28 2.57 1.25
C ILE A 207 8.90 2.15 -0.17
N HIS A 208 9.74 2.52 -1.13
CA HIS A 208 9.50 2.21 -2.54
C HIS A 208 10.04 0.83 -2.89
N LEU A 209 9.18 -0.04 -3.42
CA LEU A 209 9.59 -1.30 -4.05
C LEU A 209 9.84 -1.07 -5.53
N VAL A 210 11.10 -1.04 -5.93
CA VAL A 210 11.55 -0.56 -7.24
C VAL A 210 12.09 -1.71 -8.10
N LEU A 211 11.55 -1.89 -9.29
CA LEU A 211 12.13 -2.76 -10.31
C LEU A 211 13.25 -2.02 -11.04
N ALA A 212 14.45 -2.60 -11.03
CA ALA A 212 15.63 -2.05 -11.70
C ALA A 212 16.56 -3.16 -12.23
N ARG A 213 17.52 -2.77 -13.06
CA ARG A 213 18.55 -3.65 -13.60
C ARG A 213 19.87 -3.42 -12.88
N SER A 214 20.47 -4.47 -12.34
CA SER A 214 21.88 -4.39 -11.95
C SER A 214 22.80 -4.50 -13.18
N THR A 215 24.04 -4.01 -13.04
CA THR A 215 25.03 -3.84 -14.13
C THR A 215 25.26 -5.11 -14.96
N ASP A 216 25.27 -6.29 -14.35
CA ASP A 216 25.58 -7.57 -15.05
C ASP A 216 24.33 -8.40 -15.33
N SER A 217 23.17 -7.75 -15.47
CA SER A 217 21.90 -8.45 -15.67
C SER A 217 21.62 -8.66 -17.18
N PRO A 218 21.05 -9.81 -17.56
CA PRO A 218 20.67 -10.05 -18.96
C PRO A 218 19.58 -9.08 -19.40
N ALA A 219 19.43 -8.91 -20.72
CA ALA A 219 18.36 -8.12 -21.31
C ALA A 219 16.98 -8.74 -21.04
N GLY A 220 15.91 -7.95 -21.25
CA GLY A 220 14.53 -8.40 -21.09
C GLY A 220 14.12 -8.59 -19.63
N THR A 221 12.99 -9.24 -19.41
CA THR A 221 12.40 -9.43 -18.07
C THR A 221 13.25 -10.29 -17.13
N LYS A 222 14.12 -11.16 -17.70
CA LYS A 222 15.01 -12.04 -16.93
C LYS A 222 16.16 -11.30 -16.24
N GLY A 223 16.38 -10.02 -16.54
CA GLY A 223 17.43 -9.20 -15.90
C GLY A 223 16.90 -8.20 -14.85
N ILE A 224 15.64 -8.30 -14.48
CA ILE A 224 15.02 -7.38 -13.53
C ILE A 224 15.19 -7.91 -12.10
N SER A 225 15.67 -7.05 -11.21
CA SER A 225 15.75 -7.30 -9.76
C SER A 225 14.83 -6.35 -9.01
N LEU A 226 14.49 -6.69 -7.77
CA LEU A 226 13.64 -5.89 -6.89
C LEU A 226 14.49 -5.24 -5.80
N PHE A 227 14.23 -3.96 -5.57
CA PHE A 227 14.93 -3.17 -4.56
C PHE A 227 13.95 -2.46 -3.63
N LEU A 228 14.27 -2.44 -2.35
CA LEU A 228 13.65 -1.61 -1.34
C LEU A 228 14.42 -0.30 -1.25
N VAL A 229 13.78 0.84 -1.52
CA VAL A 229 14.40 2.16 -1.55
C VAL A 229 13.58 3.11 -0.67
N PRO A 230 14.08 3.46 0.53
CA PRO A 230 13.35 4.36 1.42
C PRO A 230 13.48 5.82 0.97
N LYS A 231 12.42 6.63 1.14
CA LYS A 231 12.43 8.09 0.89
C LYS A 231 13.44 8.81 1.80
N PHE A 232 13.51 8.40 3.05
CA PHE A 232 14.54 8.80 4.00
C PHE A 232 15.35 7.59 4.43
N ILE A 233 16.67 7.71 4.46
CA ILE A 233 17.57 6.65 4.88
C ILE A 233 17.19 6.19 6.29
N VAL A 234 17.15 4.88 6.51
CA VAL A 234 16.90 4.30 7.82
C VAL A 234 18.22 3.85 8.43
N LYS A 235 18.57 4.42 9.59
CA LYS A 235 19.79 4.10 10.33
C LYS A 235 19.74 2.67 10.89
N GLU A 236 20.86 2.17 11.39
CA GLU A 236 20.95 0.81 11.97
C GLU A 236 20.05 0.65 13.21
N ASP A 237 19.86 1.71 13.99
CA ASP A 237 18.96 1.76 15.14
C ASP A 237 17.45 1.92 14.78
N GLY A 238 17.14 1.98 13.48
CA GLY A 238 15.77 2.18 12.97
C GLY A 238 15.31 3.63 12.91
N ALA A 239 16.13 4.60 13.34
CA ALA A 239 15.78 6.01 13.26
C ALA A 239 15.83 6.53 11.81
N ILE A 240 15.01 7.52 11.53
CA ILE A 240 14.99 8.23 10.23
C ILE A 240 16.27 9.08 10.12
N GLY A 241 16.96 8.90 9.01
CA GLY A 241 18.17 9.64 8.64
C GLY A 241 17.88 10.74 7.62
N PRO A 242 18.89 11.13 6.83
CA PRO A 242 18.75 12.14 5.80
C PRO A 242 17.82 11.69 4.66
N ARG A 243 17.33 12.65 3.87
CA ARG A 243 16.60 12.35 2.64
C ARG A 243 17.50 11.56 1.69
N ASN A 244 16.92 10.54 1.10
CA ASN A 244 17.59 9.74 0.07
C ASN A 244 17.56 10.47 -1.29
N GLY A 245 18.29 9.97 -2.27
CA GLY A 245 18.32 10.47 -3.64
C GLY A 245 17.00 10.24 -4.40
N ILE A 246 15.86 10.58 -3.78
CA ILE A 246 14.52 10.45 -4.37
C ILE A 246 13.85 11.82 -4.37
N SER A 247 13.33 12.22 -5.53
CA SER A 247 12.54 13.43 -5.67
C SER A 247 11.28 13.18 -6.49
N THR A 248 10.23 13.92 -6.18
CA THR A 248 9.02 13.96 -6.99
C THR A 248 9.24 14.93 -8.14
N GLY A 249 9.02 14.48 -9.37
CA GLY A 249 9.11 15.34 -10.56
C GLY A 249 7.81 16.07 -10.85
N SER A 250 6.69 15.38 -10.69
CA SER A 250 5.33 15.90 -10.87
C SER A 250 4.32 14.96 -10.24
N ILE A 251 3.07 15.43 -10.16
CA ILE A 251 1.90 14.57 -9.89
C ILE A 251 0.93 14.65 -11.07
N GLU A 252 0.18 13.57 -11.29
CA GLU A 252 -0.79 13.47 -12.37
C GLU A 252 -2.08 14.24 -12.06
N THR A 253 -2.60 14.94 -13.06
CA THR A 253 -3.96 15.48 -13.04
C THR A 253 -4.93 14.39 -13.50
N LYS A 254 -5.82 13.95 -12.63
CA LYS A 254 -6.68 12.78 -12.87
C LYS A 254 -8.15 13.15 -12.94
N MET A 255 -8.97 12.32 -13.62
CA MET A 255 -10.42 12.46 -13.69
C MET A 255 -11.09 12.19 -12.34
N GLY A 256 -10.58 11.24 -11.55
CA GLY A 256 -11.06 10.84 -10.25
C GLY A 256 -9.91 10.52 -9.31
N ILE A 257 -10.21 10.06 -8.08
CA ILE A 257 -9.23 9.77 -7.02
C ILE A 257 -8.20 10.88 -6.84
N LYS A 258 -8.64 12.14 -6.97
CA LYS A 258 -7.78 13.34 -6.94
C LYS A 258 -7.14 13.56 -5.57
N GLY A 259 -7.74 13.01 -4.52
CA GLY A 259 -7.21 13.03 -3.15
C GLY A 259 -6.03 12.06 -2.92
N SER A 260 -5.66 11.23 -3.89
CA SER A 260 -4.45 10.39 -3.87
C SER A 260 -3.45 10.89 -4.90
N ALA A 261 -2.23 11.20 -4.49
CA ALA A 261 -1.18 11.64 -5.41
C ALA A 261 -0.68 10.45 -6.25
N THR A 262 -0.64 10.64 -7.57
CA THR A 262 0.02 9.72 -8.50
C THR A 262 1.25 10.41 -9.05
N CYS A 263 2.44 9.92 -8.69
CA CYS A 263 3.68 10.65 -8.82
C CYS A 263 4.56 10.16 -9.97
N VAL A 264 5.34 11.09 -10.51
CA VAL A 264 6.60 10.79 -11.19
C VAL A 264 7.71 10.85 -10.14
N LEU A 265 8.47 9.77 -9.97
CA LEU A 265 9.59 9.68 -9.04
C LEU A 265 10.90 9.61 -9.79
N ASN A 266 11.84 10.49 -9.44
CA ASN A 266 13.22 10.48 -9.92
C ASN A 266 14.12 9.87 -8.86
N PHE A 267 14.95 8.92 -9.26
CA PHE A 267 15.99 8.30 -8.45
C PHE A 267 17.34 8.81 -8.96
N ASP A 268 18.09 9.47 -8.12
CA ASP A 268 19.41 10.01 -8.39
C ASP A 268 20.40 9.45 -7.36
N GLU A 269 21.07 8.36 -7.75
CA GLU A 269 21.93 7.58 -6.86
C GLU A 269 21.25 7.22 -5.52
N ALA A 270 19.96 6.92 -5.58
CA ALA A 270 19.18 6.59 -4.39
C ALA A 270 19.63 5.27 -3.78
N THR A 271 19.99 5.30 -2.50
CA THR A 271 20.41 4.09 -1.76
C THR A 271 19.24 3.11 -1.61
N GLY A 272 19.45 1.86 -2.02
CA GLY A 272 18.46 0.80 -1.93
C GLY A 272 19.06 -0.56 -1.54
N TYR A 273 18.18 -1.48 -1.19
CA TYR A 273 18.55 -2.83 -0.75
C TYR A 273 17.85 -3.85 -1.64
N MET A 274 18.61 -4.81 -2.21
CA MET A 274 18.02 -5.87 -3.04
C MET A 274 17.14 -6.77 -2.18
N ILE A 275 15.93 -7.04 -2.65
CA ILE A 275 15.02 -8.01 -2.02
C ILE A 275 15.07 -9.31 -2.80
N GLY A 276 15.35 -10.41 -2.11
CA GLY A 276 15.41 -11.75 -2.66
C GLY A 276 16.52 -11.95 -3.71
N PRO A 277 16.45 -13.02 -4.52
CA PRO A 277 17.50 -13.35 -5.48
C PRO A 277 17.59 -12.35 -6.65
N LYS A 278 18.82 -12.03 -7.07
CA LYS A 278 19.12 -11.25 -8.27
C LYS A 278 18.39 -11.82 -9.49
N ASN A 279 17.90 -10.95 -10.37
CA ASN A 279 17.20 -11.29 -11.61
C ASN A 279 15.87 -12.05 -11.43
N LYS A 280 15.28 -11.99 -10.23
CA LYS A 280 13.96 -12.54 -9.91
C LYS A 280 12.94 -11.46 -9.49
N GLY A 281 13.28 -10.18 -9.70
CA GLY A 281 12.50 -9.06 -9.19
C GLY A 281 11.06 -9.05 -9.69
N LEU A 282 10.81 -9.41 -10.95
CA LEU A 282 9.45 -9.45 -11.48
C LEU A 282 8.59 -10.51 -10.77
N SER A 283 9.10 -11.73 -10.57
CA SER A 283 8.37 -12.78 -9.85
C SER A 283 8.12 -12.43 -8.38
N GLN A 284 9.04 -11.72 -7.75
CA GLN A 284 8.87 -11.23 -6.38
C GLN A 284 7.82 -10.11 -6.29
N MET A 285 7.83 -9.19 -7.25
CA MET A 285 6.84 -8.14 -7.35
C MET A 285 5.43 -8.69 -7.60
N PHE A 286 5.29 -9.84 -8.25
CA PHE A 286 3.99 -10.49 -8.43
C PHE A 286 3.29 -10.86 -7.11
N THR A 287 4.01 -11.03 -6.00
CA THR A 287 3.40 -11.19 -4.68
C THR A 287 2.54 -9.97 -4.31
N MET A 288 3.06 -8.76 -4.54
CA MET A 288 2.29 -7.53 -4.38
C MET A 288 1.22 -7.39 -5.47
N MET A 289 1.57 -7.55 -6.75
CA MET A 289 0.65 -7.39 -7.87
C MET A 289 -0.56 -8.34 -7.82
N ASN A 290 -0.38 -9.58 -7.37
CA ASN A 290 -1.49 -10.53 -7.26
C ASN A 290 -2.48 -10.10 -6.16
N LEU A 291 -1.98 -9.58 -5.05
CA LEU A 291 -2.84 -8.99 -4.02
C LEU A 291 -3.60 -7.78 -4.58
N GLU A 292 -2.88 -6.86 -5.23
CA GLU A 292 -3.50 -5.66 -5.81
C GLU A 292 -4.59 -5.99 -6.84
N ARG A 293 -4.43 -7.04 -7.63
CA ARG A 293 -5.47 -7.49 -8.58
C ARG A 293 -6.79 -7.86 -7.88
N ILE A 294 -6.70 -8.55 -6.74
CA ILE A 294 -7.87 -8.90 -5.92
C ILE A 294 -8.47 -7.62 -5.34
N VAL A 295 -7.63 -6.76 -4.76
CA VAL A 295 -8.06 -5.54 -4.10
C VAL A 295 -8.69 -4.55 -5.09
N VAL A 296 -8.19 -4.45 -6.32
CA VAL A 296 -8.83 -3.66 -7.39
C VAL A 296 -10.22 -4.21 -7.75
N GLY A 297 -10.42 -5.53 -7.70
CA GLY A 297 -11.77 -6.12 -7.81
C GLY A 297 -12.70 -5.64 -6.68
N ILE A 298 -12.20 -5.58 -5.44
CA ILE A 298 -12.94 -5.07 -4.28
C ILE A 298 -13.19 -3.56 -4.39
N GLN A 299 -12.28 -2.78 -4.96
CA GLN A 299 -12.53 -1.36 -5.28
C GLN A 299 -13.73 -1.21 -6.21
N GLY A 300 -13.82 -2.05 -7.26
CA GLY A 300 -14.98 -2.06 -8.16
C GLY A 300 -16.28 -2.37 -7.42
N LEU A 301 -16.28 -3.35 -6.52
CA LEU A 301 -17.43 -3.69 -5.67
C LEU A 301 -17.81 -2.50 -4.76
N GLY A 302 -16.87 -1.93 -4.02
CA GLY A 302 -17.14 -0.82 -3.10
C GLY A 302 -17.65 0.44 -3.79
N ILE A 303 -17.12 0.77 -5.00
CA ILE A 303 -17.65 1.90 -5.79
C ILE A 303 -19.06 1.58 -6.29
N SER A 304 -19.35 0.34 -6.67
CA SER A 304 -20.70 -0.09 -7.07
C SER A 304 -21.67 0.01 -5.90
N GLU A 305 -21.24 -0.36 -4.69
CA GLU A 305 -22.06 -0.27 -3.48
C GLU A 305 -22.45 1.18 -3.16
N ILE A 306 -21.50 2.09 -3.12
CA ILE A 306 -21.83 3.51 -2.84
C ILE A 306 -22.70 4.12 -3.97
N ALA A 307 -22.47 3.75 -5.22
CA ALA A 307 -23.30 4.20 -6.34
C ALA A 307 -24.73 3.67 -6.23
N TYR A 308 -24.91 2.39 -5.88
CA TYR A 308 -26.19 1.76 -5.64
C TYR A 308 -26.94 2.45 -4.49
N GLN A 309 -26.30 2.65 -3.33
CA GLN A 309 -26.92 3.32 -2.19
C GLN A 309 -27.38 4.76 -2.54
N ASN A 310 -26.56 5.51 -3.28
CA ASN A 310 -26.93 6.85 -3.71
C ASN A 310 -28.13 6.83 -4.68
N ALA A 311 -28.16 5.89 -5.63
CA ALA A 311 -29.27 5.75 -6.57
C ALA A 311 -30.57 5.33 -5.87
N LEU A 312 -30.49 4.44 -4.87
CA LEU A 312 -31.63 3.96 -4.10
C LEU A 312 -32.27 5.08 -3.26
N ASN A 313 -31.45 6.02 -2.78
CA ASN A 313 -31.90 7.13 -1.94
C ASN A 313 -32.32 8.38 -2.73
N TYR A 314 -32.11 8.39 -4.05
CA TYR A 314 -32.54 9.48 -4.96
C TYR A 314 -34.00 9.30 -5.35
#